data_bda0cc732e360bfb4ad0d9bb9bb7a920
#
_entry.id   bda0cc732e360bfb4ad0d9bb9bb7a920
#
_cell.length_a   1.000
_cell.length_b   1.000
_cell.length_c   1.000
_cell.angle_alpha   90.00
_cell.angle_beta   90.00
_cell.angle_gamma   90.00
#
_symmetry.space_group_name_H-M   'P 1'
#
loop_
_entity.id
_entity.type
_entity.pdbx_description
1 polymer ?
#
loop_
_entity_poly.entity_id
_entity_poly.type
_entity_poly.pdbx_seq_one_letter_code
_entity_poly.pdbx_strand_id
1 'polypeptide(L)'
;MTHQYESKVLKSNPLKDPYIRDVLVYLPPEYTQSNSKGYIAAFGLVGFGGQGKMLLNADPFAENIEERMNRLILERKCGPMILVLLDCFTRFGGNQYINSSATGRYEDYIIDEIVPFIDKNYNTSAHAVWGKSSGGYGSIVLGMRHPDVFQGVLDH
;
A
#
# COMPACT_ATOMS: atom_id res chain seq x y z
N MET A 1 -2.27 4.74 -11.41
CA MET A 1 -3.75 4.92 -11.33
C MET A 1 -4.13 5.36 -9.93
N THR A 2 -5.18 6.19 -9.77
CA THR A 2 -5.67 6.62 -8.44
C THR A 2 -7.14 6.24 -8.32
N HIS A 3 -7.49 5.54 -7.25
CA HIS A 3 -8.87 5.21 -6.90
C HIS A 3 -9.25 5.97 -5.65
N GLN A 4 -10.47 6.50 -5.61
CA GLN A 4 -11.09 6.98 -4.37
C GLN A 4 -11.91 5.84 -3.78
N TYR A 5 -11.48 5.35 -2.61
CA TYR A 5 -12.13 4.25 -1.92
C TYR A 5 -12.91 4.75 -0.72
N GLU A 6 -14.22 4.50 -0.70
CA GLU A 6 -15.08 4.82 0.45
C GLU A 6 -15.01 3.68 1.48
N SER A 7 -14.21 3.88 2.54
CA SER A 7 -14.04 2.89 3.59
C SER A 7 -15.25 2.85 4.53
N LYS A 8 -15.83 1.69 4.71
CA LYS A 8 -16.87 1.43 5.70
C LYS A 8 -16.27 1.34 7.10
N VAL A 9 -15.09 0.74 7.20
CA VAL A 9 -14.34 0.56 8.46
C VAL A 9 -13.93 1.90 9.07
N LEU A 10 -13.47 2.84 8.25
CA LEU A 10 -13.02 4.16 8.72
C LEU A 10 -14.14 5.17 8.84
N LYS A 11 -15.37 4.88 8.40
CA LYS A 11 -16.50 5.84 8.40
C LYS A 11 -16.82 6.40 9.79
N SER A 12 -16.59 5.61 10.83
CA SER A 12 -16.84 6.00 12.23
C SER A 12 -15.56 6.17 13.05
N ASN A 13 -14.43 6.54 12.41
CA ASN A 13 -13.18 6.71 13.13
C ASN A 13 -13.29 7.83 14.20
N PRO A 14 -12.62 7.67 15.36
CA PRO A 14 -12.77 8.58 16.49
C PRO A 14 -12.26 9.99 16.20
N LEU A 15 -11.34 10.15 15.26
CA LEU A 15 -10.79 11.44 14.88
C LEU A 15 -11.67 12.22 13.91
N LYS A 16 -12.72 11.57 13.33
CA LYS A 16 -13.54 12.14 12.25
C LYS A 16 -12.68 12.56 11.04
N ASP A 17 -11.59 11.82 10.81
CA ASP A 17 -10.78 11.98 9.62
C ASP A 17 -11.53 11.47 8.38
N PRO A 18 -11.18 11.91 7.18
CA PRO A 18 -11.80 11.43 5.95
C PRO A 18 -11.82 9.90 5.88
N TYR A 19 -12.93 9.33 5.45
CA TYR A 19 -13.08 7.90 5.21
C TYR A 19 -13.11 7.55 3.72
N ILE A 20 -13.17 8.57 2.85
CA ILE A 20 -12.86 8.41 1.43
C ILE A 20 -11.35 8.61 1.30
N ARG A 21 -10.66 7.56 0.85
CA ARG A 21 -9.20 7.49 0.84
C ARG A 21 -8.68 7.24 -0.56
N ASP A 22 -7.57 7.89 -0.89
CA ASP A 22 -6.87 7.61 -2.14
C ASP A 22 -6.10 6.29 -2.02
N VAL A 23 -6.30 5.42 -3.01
CA VAL A 23 -5.52 4.20 -3.22
C VAL A 23 -4.81 4.36 -4.54
N LEU A 24 -3.49 4.55 -4.49
CA LEU A 24 -2.69 4.71 -5.69
C LEU A 24 -2.12 3.36 -6.08
N VAL A 25 -2.30 3.00 -7.34
CA VAL A 25 -1.83 1.73 -7.88
C VAL A 25 -0.88 1.99 -9.03
N TYR A 26 0.38 1.57 -8.86
CA TYR A 26 1.34 1.47 -9.94
C TYR A 26 1.22 0.10 -10.60
N LEU A 27 1.17 0.07 -11.91
CA LEU A 27 1.20 -1.14 -12.72
C LEU A 27 2.55 -1.23 -13.44
N PRO A 28 3.19 -2.39 -13.46
CA PRO A 28 4.47 -2.55 -14.15
C PRO A 28 4.33 -2.36 -15.65
N PRO A 29 5.41 -2.00 -16.38
CA PRO A 29 5.41 -2.05 -17.84
C PRO A 29 4.87 -3.39 -18.34
N GLU A 30 4.08 -3.35 -19.41
CA GLU A 30 3.46 -4.54 -20.02
C GLU A 30 2.46 -5.29 -19.10
N TYR A 31 1.93 -4.63 -18.08
CA TYR A 31 0.86 -5.22 -17.27
C TYR A 31 -0.30 -5.71 -18.14
N THR A 32 -0.75 -6.94 -17.89
CA THR A 32 -1.96 -7.49 -18.51
C THR A 32 -2.79 -8.27 -17.51
N GLN A 33 -4.11 -8.08 -17.57
CA GLN A 33 -5.06 -8.81 -16.74
C GLN A 33 -5.09 -10.32 -17.06
N SER A 34 -4.64 -10.71 -18.24
CA SER A 34 -4.64 -12.11 -18.71
C SER A 34 -3.33 -12.86 -18.42
N ASN A 35 -2.38 -12.26 -17.69
CA ASN A 35 -1.15 -12.96 -17.29
C ASN A 35 -1.48 -14.17 -16.42
N SER A 36 -1.19 -15.37 -16.91
CA SER A 36 -1.52 -16.62 -16.21
C SER A 36 -0.79 -16.81 -14.87
N LYS A 37 0.31 -16.10 -14.64
CA LYS A 37 1.08 -16.16 -13.39
C LYS A 37 0.61 -15.14 -12.36
N GLY A 38 -0.16 -14.13 -12.78
CA GLY A 38 -0.50 -12.98 -11.95
C GLY A 38 0.72 -12.13 -11.57
N TYR A 39 0.52 -11.18 -10.67
CA TYR A 39 1.56 -10.27 -10.19
C TYR A 39 1.54 -10.23 -8.65
N ILE A 40 2.70 -10.08 -8.04
CA ILE A 40 2.77 -9.76 -6.62
C ILE A 40 2.23 -8.34 -6.43
N ALA A 41 1.28 -8.16 -5.53
CA ALA A 41 0.83 -6.84 -5.08
C ALA A 41 1.60 -6.46 -3.81
N ALA A 42 2.43 -5.42 -3.89
CA ALA A 42 3.26 -4.94 -2.79
C ALA A 42 2.65 -3.68 -2.17
N PHE A 43 2.15 -3.80 -0.95
CA PHE A 43 1.48 -2.73 -0.20
C PHE A 43 2.52 -1.88 0.52
N GLY A 44 2.62 -0.60 0.12
CA GLY A 44 3.58 0.34 0.66
C GLY A 44 3.02 1.18 1.80
N LEU A 45 3.68 1.10 2.97
CA LEU A 45 3.34 1.81 4.17
C LEU A 45 4.41 2.88 4.47
N VAL A 46 3.98 4.14 4.47
CA VAL A 46 4.90 5.26 4.68
C VAL A 46 5.17 5.52 6.17
N GLY A 47 6.24 6.23 6.45
CA GLY A 47 6.55 6.68 7.81
C GLY A 47 5.55 7.72 8.34
N PHE A 48 5.64 8.02 9.64
CA PHE A 48 4.80 9.05 10.27
C PHE A 48 4.97 10.39 9.55
N GLY A 49 3.85 11.09 9.34
CA GLY A 49 3.81 12.34 8.58
C GLY A 49 3.79 12.17 7.06
N GLY A 50 3.97 10.93 6.54
CA GLY A 50 3.94 10.63 5.11
C GLY A 50 2.55 10.25 4.60
N GLN A 51 2.41 10.33 3.29
CA GLN A 51 1.26 9.83 2.52
C GLN A 51 1.79 9.03 1.32
N GLY A 52 1.09 7.98 0.91
CA GLY A 52 1.51 7.14 -0.22
C GLY A 52 1.80 7.93 -1.50
N LYS A 53 1.03 8.97 -1.78
CA LYS A 53 1.23 9.85 -2.93
C LYS A 53 2.58 10.57 -2.95
N MET A 54 3.21 10.79 -1.79
CA MET A 54 4.51 11.48 -1.71
C MET A 54 5.63 10.65 -2.35
N LEU A 55 5.46 9.34 -2.43
CA LEU A 55 6.40 8.44 -3.11
C LEU A 55 6.41 8.62 -4.64
N LEU A 56 5.40 9.32 -5.18
CA LEU A 56 5.25 9.65 -6.61
C LEU A 56 5.64 11.10 -6.92
N ASN A 57 6.08 11.89 -5.94
CA ASN A 57 6.47 13.27 -6.17
C ASN A 57 7.65 13.33 -7.15
N ALA A 58 7.57 14.28 -8.09
CA ALA A 58 8.69 14.57 -8.97
C ALA A 58 9.83 15.20 -8.18
N ASP A 59 11.03 14.72 -8.42
CA ASP A 59 12.28 15.28 -7.87
C ASP A 59 13.27 15.44 -9.03
N PRO A 60 13.88 16.63 -9.23
CA PRO A 60 14.81 16.84 -10.34
C PRO A 60 16.15 16.09 -10.17
N PHE A 61 16.43 15.56 -8.99
CA PHE A 61 17.71 14.90 -8.66
C PHE A 61 17.57 13.44 -8.24
N ALA A 62 16.35 12.95 -8.06
CA ALA A 62 16.09 11.58 -7.61
C ALA A 62 14.86 10.99 -8.30
N GLU A 63 14.93 9.69 -8.59
CA GLU A 63 13.79 8.95 -9.10
C GLU A 63 12.71 8.81 -8.03
N ASN A 64 11.46 9.05 -8.41
CA ASN A 64 10.32 8.63 -7.61
C ASN A 64 10.15 7.10 -7.69
N ILE A 65 9.19 6.54 -6.95
CA ILE A 65 9.05 5.08 -6.87
C ILE A 65 8.63 4.46 -8.21
N GLU A 66 7.81 5.14 -9.00
CA GLU A 66 7.38 4.67 -10.31
C GLU A 66 8.56 4.61 -11.30
N GLU A 67 9.33 5.68 -11.38
CA GLU A 67 10.52 5.77 -12.24
C GLU A 67 11.55 4.69 -11.85
N ARG A 68 11.79 4.53 -10.55
CA ARG A 68 12.70 3.51 -10.03
C ARG A 68 12.23 2.10 -10.36
N MET A 69 10.96 1.80 -10.17
CA MET A 69 10.42 0.48 -10.50
C MET A 69 10.50 0.19 -11.99
N ASN A 70 10.12 1.14 -12.84
CA ASN A 70 10.25 1.01 -14.29
C ASN A 70 11.69 0.68 -14.68
N ARG A 71 12.67 1.42 -14.16
CA ARG A 71 14.10 1.17 -14.45
C ARG A 71 14.53 -0.21 -13.96
N LEU A 72 14.22 -0.59 -12.72
CA LEU A 72 14.66 -1.88 -12.16
C LEU A 72 14.05 -3.08 -12.92
N ILE A 73 12.80 -2.97 -13.36
CA ILE A 73 12.15 -4.01 -14.16
C ILE A 73 12.80 -4.09 -15.55
N LEU A 74 13.02 -2.96 -16.22
CA LEU A 74 13.70 -2.92 -17.53
C LEU A 74 15.12 -3.45 -17.47
N GLU A 75 15.86 -3.16 -16.40
CA GLU A 75 17.21 -3.68 -16.16
C GLU A 75 17.22 -5.14 -15.67
N ARG A 76 16.05 -5.78 -15.53
CA ARG A 76 15.88 -7.15 -15.01
C ARG A 76 16.47 -7.35 -13.60
N LYS A 77 16.51 -6.29 -12.79
CA LYS A 77 16.95 -6.33 -11.40
C LYS A 77 15.84 -6.74 -10.43
N CYS A 78 14.59 -6.61 -10.85
CA CYS A 78 13.43 -7.16 -10.14
C CYS A 78 12.39 -7.65 -11.14
N GLY A 79 11.49 -8.52 -10.67
CA GLY A 79 10.32 -8.96 -11.44
C GLY A 79 9.23 -7.87 -11.49
N PRO A 80 8.30 -7.96 -12.46
CA PRO A 80 7.16 -7.06 -12.53
C PRO A 80 6.24 -7.29 -11.33
N MET A 81 5.85 -6.19 -10.65
CA MET A 81 4.93 -6.22 -9.51
C MET A 81 4.02 -5.00 -9.51
N ILE A 82 2.87 -5.12 -8.89
CA ILE A 82 1.93 -4.04 -8.63
C ILE A 82 2.37 -3.37 -7.33
N LEU A 83 2.46 -2.03 -7.28
CA LEU A 83 2.60 -1.32 -6.01
C LEU A 83 1.27 -0.70 -5.61
N VAL A 84 0.89 -0.87 -4.36
CA VAL A 84 -0.31 -0.28 -3.76
C VAL A 84 0.14 0.71 -2.69
N LEU A 85 -0.05 2.00 -2.96
CA LEU A 85 0.39 3.08 -2.07
C LEU A 85 -0.83 3.67 -1.37
N LEU A 86 -0.90 3.50 -0.07
CA LEU A 86 -2.09 3.80 0.72
C LEU A 86 -2.09 5.21 1.31
N ASP A 87 -3.27 5.81 1.40
CA ASP A 87 -3.51 6.97 2.24
C ASP A 87 -4.06 6.51 3.60
N CYS A 88 -3.18 6.51 4.59
CA CYS A 88 -3.51 6.25 6.00
C CYS A 88 -3.18 7.47 6.89
N PHE A 89 -3.16 8.67 6.32
CA PHE A 89 -2.86 9.90 7.06
C PHE A 89 -4.01 10.24 8.02
N THR A 90 -3.65 10.70 9.21
CA THR A 90 -4.60 11.17 10.23
C THR A 90 -4.31 12.62 10.61
N ARG A 91 -5.23 13.28 11.30
CA ARG A 91 -4.97 14.63 11.86
C ARG A 91 -3.82 14.68 12.85
N PHE A 92 -3.36 13.53 13.36
CA PHE A 92 -2.13 13.43 14.16
C PHE A 92 -0.87 13.25 13.31
N GLY A 93 -0.98 13.27 11.98
CA GLY A 93 0.13 13.11 11.06
C GLY A 93 0.37 11.68 10.58
N GLY A 94 -0.39 10.70 11.05
CA GLY A 94 -0.25 9.30 10.67
C GLY A 94 -0.84 8.35 11.70
N ASN A 95 -0.58 7.08 11.53
CA ASN A 95 -0.94 6.01 12.45
C ASN A 95 0.11 4.90 12.36
N GLN A 96 -0.07 3.82 13.12
CA GLN A 96 0.85 2.68 13.13
C GLN A 96 0.32 1.50 12.29
N TYR A 97 -0.68 1.72 11.43
CA TYR A 97 -1.31 0.70 10.58
C TYR A 97 -1.96 -0.46 11.36
N ILE A 98 -2.29 -0.21 12.63
CA ILE A 98 -2.99 -1.14 13.52
C ILE A 98 -4.38 -0.61 13.87
N ASN A 99 -5.24 -1.46 14.39
CA ASN A 99 -6.50 -1.04 14.98
C ASN A 99 -6.25 -0.29 16.29
N SER A 100 -6.83 0.90 16.41
CA SER A 100 -6.66 1.76 17.57
C SER A 100 -7.96 2.48 17.91
N SER A 101 -8.31 2.49 19.21
CA SER A 101 -9.42 3.29 19.72
C SER A 101 -9.18 4.80 19.60
N ALA A 102 -7.92 5.23 19.42
CA ALA A 102 -7.56 6.64 19.28
C ALA A 102 -7.62 7.15 17.83
N THR A 103 -7.23 6.33 16.86
CA THR A 103 -7.08 6.77 15.46
C THR A 103 -8.06 6.11 14.49
N GLY A 104 -8.51 4.89 14.78
CA GLY A 104 -9.40 4.11 13.93
C GLY A 104 -8.85 2.71 13.62
N ARG A 105 -9.60 1.96 12.84
CA ARG A 105 -9.34 0.55 12.53
C ARG A 105 -8.54 0.42 11.22
N TYR A 106 -7.30 0.90 11.22
CA TYR A 106 -6.48 0.93 9.99
C TYR A 106 -5.97 -0.45 9.56
N GLU A 107 -5.77 -1.39 10.49
CA GLU A 107 -5.47 -2.79 10.18
C GLU A 107 -6.63 -3.42 9.39
N ASP A 108 -7.86 -3.31 9.89
CA ASP A 108 -9.04 -3.84 9.19
C ASP A 108 -9.29 -3.12 7.86
N TYR A 109 -9.03 -1.81 7.79
CA TYR A 109 -9.11 -1.08 6.52
C TYR A 109 -8.20 -1.70 5.46
N ILE A 110 -6.97 -2.06 5.82
CA ILE A 110 -6.02 -2.67 4.89
C ILE A 110 -6.44 -4.10 4.54
N ILE A 111 -6.72 -4.92 5.56
CA ILE A 111 -6.94 -6.35 5.40
C ILE A 111 -8.33 -6.66 4.82
N ASP A 112 -9.37 -6.05 5.38
CA ASP A 112 -10.75 -6.42 5.05
C ASP A 112 -11.30 -5.64 3.86
N GLU A 113 -10.71 -4.48 3.53
CA GLU A 113 -11.21 -3.62 2.46
C GLU A 113 -10.24 -3.47 1.30
N ILE A 114 -8.98 -3.07 1.55
CA ILE A 114 -8.08 -2.73 0.45
C ILE A 114 -7.49 -3.96 -0.22
N VAL A 115 -7.06 -4.97 0.53
CA VAL A 115 -6.55 -6.22 -0.09
C VAL A 115 -7.61 -6.84 -1.00
N PRO A 116 -8.86 -7.07 -0.57
CA PRO A 116 -9.90 -7.61 -1.45
C PRO A 116 -10.26 -6.67 -2.62
N PHE A 117 -10.17 -5.36 -2.42
CA PHE A 117 -10.39 -4.40 -3.51
C PHE A 117 -9.34 -4.54 -4.60
N ILE A 118 -8.06 -4.71 -4.22
CA ILE A 118 -6.96 -4.91 -5.17
C ILE A 118 -7.13 -6.24 -5.91
N ASP A 119 -7.42 -7.32 -5.21
CA ASP A 119 -7.62 -8.65 -5.83
C ASP A 119 -8.79 -8.68 -6.82
N LYS A 120 -9.85 -7.95 -6.52
CA LYS A 120 -11.01 -7.84 -7.40
C LYS A 120 -10.69 -7.10 -8.70
N ASN A 121 -9.82 -6.09 -8.66
CA ASN A 121 -9.61 -5.17 -9.77
C ASN A 121 -8.33 -5.46 -10.57
N TYR A 122 -7.40 -6.22 -10.00
CA TYR A 122 -6.11 -6.50 -10.61
C TYR A 122 -5.77 -7.98 -10.55
N ASN A 123 -4.91 -8.40 -11.47
CA ASN A 123 -4.48 -9.80 -11.55
C ASN A 123 -3.37 -10.08 -10.54
N THR A 124 -3.72 -10.30 -9.29
CA THR A 124 -2.81 -10.60 -8.19
C THR A 124 -2.56 -12.11 -8.05
N SER A 125 -1.39 -12.51 -7.60
CA SER A 125 -1.02 -13.91 -7.31
C SER A 125 -0.50 -14.11 -5.89
N ALA A 126 0.00 -13.06 -5.27
CA ALA A 126 0.51 -13.04 -3.91
C ALA A 126 0.57 -11.60 -3.40
N HIS A 127 0.68 -11.42 -2.10
CA HIS A 127 0.80 -10.11 -1.48
C HIS A 127 2.10 -9.99 -0.70
N ALA A 128 2.69 -8.80 -0.76
CA ALA A 128 3.78 -8.39 0.09
C ALA A 128 3.43 -7.06 0.76
N VAL A 129 3.95 -6.81 1.93
CA VAL A 129 3.83 -5.54 2.63
C VAL A 129 5.23 -5.02 2.95
N TRP A 130 5.43 -3.74 2.74
CA TRP A 130 6.72 -3.09 3.00
C TRP A 130 6.52 -1.70 3.57
N GLY A 131 7.49 -1.23 4.33
CA GLY A 131 7.39 0.10 4.90
C GLY A 131 8.68 0.62 5.51
N LYS A 132 8.63 1.91 5.89
CA LYS A 132 9.72 2.59 6.56
C LYS A 132 9.24 3.22 7.87
N SER A 133 10.03 3.14 8.94
CA SER A 133 9.70 3.75 10.24
C SER A 133 8.35 3.25 10.78
N SER A 134 7.34 4.11 10.98
CA SER A 134 5.97 3.69 11.33
C SER A 134 5.39 2.68 10.34
N GLY A 135 5.70 2.85 9.05
CA GLY A 135 5.32 1.89 8.01
C GLY A 135 6.06 0.57 8.15
N GLY A 136 7.33 0.59 8.54
CA GLY A 136 8.11 -0.60 8.88
C GLY A 136 7.49 -1.37 10.04
N TYR A 137 7.21 -0.69 11.14
CA TYR A 137 6.45 -1.29 12.25
C TYR A 137 5.13 -1.92 11.77
N GLY A 138 4.35 -1.15 10.96
CA GLY A 138 3.09 -1.64 10.39
C GLY A 138 3.28 -2.88 9.53
N SER A 139 4.32 -2.91 8.68
CA SER A 139 4.57 -4.06 7.79
C SER A 139 4.91 -5.33 8.58
N ILE A 140 5.74 -5.22 9.62
CA ILE A 140 6.05 -6.35 10.50
C ILE A 140 4.79 -6.84 11.21
N VAL A 141 4.02 -5.94 11.83
CA VAL A 141 2.82 -6.30 12.59
C VAL A 141 1.77 -6.95 11.70
N LEU A 142 1.50 -6.35 10.53
CA LEU A 142 0.53 -6.92 9.57
C LEU A 142 0.99 -8.28 9.05
N GLY A 143 2.27 -8.43 8.69
CA GLY A 143 2.79 -9.71 8.22
C GLY A 143 2.77 -10.81 9.29
N MET A 144 3.04 -10.46 10.56
CA MET A 144 2.97 -11.42 11.68
C MET A 144 1.53 -11.81 12.04
N ARG A 145 0.58 -10.88 11.96
CA ARG A 145 -0.83 -11.13 12.32
C ARG A 145 -1.61 -11.77 11.19
N HIS A 146 -1.23 -11.51 9.95
CA HIS A 146 -1.94 -11.96 8.74
C HIS A 146 -0.99 -12.69 7.77
N PRO A 147 -0.31 -13.78 8.22
CA PRO A 147 0.62 -14.54 7.38
C PRO A 147 -0.07 -15.28 6.23
N ASP A 148 -1.39 -15.46 6.32
CA ASP A 148 -2.26 -15.97 5.28
C ASP A 148 -2.54 -14.94 4.17
N VAL A 149 -2.42 -13.65 4.49
CA VAL A 149 -2.58 -12.55 3.53
C VAL A 149 -1.24 -12.15 2.92
N PHE A 150 -0.21 -11.91 3.75
CA PHE A 150 1.09 -11.42 3.31
C PHE A 150 2.16 -12.50 3.34
N GLN A 151 2.64 -12.92 2.16
CA GLN A 151 3.70 -13.90 1.98
C GLN A 151 5.10 -13.27 1.98
N GLY A 152 5.18 -11.95 1.85
CA GLY A 152 6.42 -11.18 1.89
C GLY A 152 6.31 -9.97 2.80
N VAL A 153 7.33 -9.75 3.64
CA VAL A 153 7.42 -8.60 4.54
C VAL A 153 8.78 -7.95 4.40
N LEU A 154 8.81 -6.64 4.23
CA LEU A 154 10.05 -5.86 4.18
C LEU A 154 9.92 -4.64 5.11
N ASP A 155 10.88 -4.51 6.02
CA ASP A 155 11.01 -3.38 6.95
C ASP A 155 12.30 -2.61 6.69
N HIS A 156 12.24 -1.27 6.86
CA HIS A 156 13.38 -0.37 6.74
C HIS A 156 13.31 0.79 7.74
#